data_d7814d10f58d888d90a04b03e3302d6c
#
_entry.id   d7814d10f58d888d90a04b03e3302d6c
#
_cell.length_a   1.000
_cell.length_b   1.000
_cell.length_c   1.000
_cell.angle_alpha   90.00
_cell.angle_beta   90.00
_cell.angle_gamma   90.00
#
_symmetry.space_group_name_H-M   'P 1'
#
loop_
_entity.id
_entity.type
_entity.pdbx_description
1 polymer ?
#
loop_
_entity_poly.entity_id
_entity_poly.type
_entity_poly.pdbx_seq_one_letter_code
_entity_poly.pdbx_strand_id
1 'polypeptide(L)'
;MSRTIRFATVFAAAVTLAATLSGAAFAQDRPDPFTVKDLVINETSTVSPQDAITQGRAKAKERGAQRLIERLTLPEDRNAASPPLSAAEVAAFGTGVRTQVQDKRSSTAAGYNLQSVVAQSYNPDRVRQYLESRRVAYVDAQAGKALLVPSVGGGINPNDWSAQWTEQVSVAGQPATLKGKEDLTVLTPYVASMQVWTRRPTFTDVQGEIGAAGANHAIVAEAYSQGGQIYARIIDLRTGASDTSGNVIGPFSGLAVAKEKVVEELERAWKTQSIVRTSGSNSVQAVATFRDLGEWVKIRKGLDGSRLISGLKIDALSQAGADVSFSYAGRPDQLSADLRSRGVSFSGADGGWMLQVLQ
;
A
#
# COMPACT_ATOMS: atom_id res chain seq x y z
N MET A 1 58.61 -27.16 58.99
CA MET A 1 58.27 -27.86 57.74
C MET A 1 56.99 -27.27 57.24
N SER A 2 57.07 -26.22 56.41
CA SER A 2 55.88 -25.49 55.90
C SER A 2 55.62 -25.92 54.45
N ARG A 3 54.45 -26.42 54.18
CA ARG A 3 53.98 -26.74 52.81
C ARG A 3 53.09 -25.58 52.35
N THR A 4 53.61 -24.86 51.39
CA THR A 4 52.92 -23.80 50.67
C THR A 4 52.03 -24.43 49.59
N ILE A 5 50.71 -24.23 49.70
CA ILE A 5 49.72 -24.64 48.68
C ILE A 5 49.53 -23.41 47.75
N ARG A 6 49.89 -23.57 46.47
CA ARG A 6 49.63 -22.59 45.41
C ARG A 6 48.25 -22.83 44.89
N PHE A 7 47.32 -21.86 45.05
CA PHE A 7 46.07 -21.83 44.35
C PHE A 7 46.29 -21.28 42.95
N ALA A 8 46.02 -22.10 41.92
CA ALA A 8 45.95 -21.67 40.53
C ALA A 8 44.58 -21.11 40.26
N THR A 9 44.53 -19.80 40.02
CA THR A 9 43.29 -19.11 39.61
C THR A 9 43.06 -19.33 38.12
N VAL A 10 42.07 -20.13 37.81
CA VAL A 10 41.63 -20.29 36.41
C VAL A 10 40.70 -19.12 36.09
N PHE A 11 41.19 -18.20 35.23
CA PHE A 11 40.35 -17.18 34.61
C PHE A 11 39.52 -17.84 33.51
N ALA A 12 38.24 -18.07 33.79
CA ALA A 12 37.25 -18.40 32.76
C ALA A 12 36.89 -17.10 32.02
N ALA A 13 37.41 -16.93 30.81
CA ALA A 13 37.00 -15.89 29.91
C ALA A 13 35.59 -16.26 29.37
N ALA A 14 34.57 -15.64 29.94
CA ALA A 14 33.22 -15.66 29.38
C ALA A 14 33.23 -14.80 28.10
N VAL A 15 33.37 -15.44 26.97
CA VAL A 15 33.08 -14.81 25.66
C VAL A 15 31.58 -14.61 25.56
N THR A 16 31.13 -13.43 25.94
CA THR A 16 29.76 -12.96 25.64
C THR A 16 29.67 -12.77 24.13
N LEU A 17 29.13 -13.76 23.44
CA LEU A 17 28.70 -13.66 22.06
C LEU A 17 27.50 -12.70 22.05
N ALA A 18 27.77 -11.39 21.90
CA ALA A 18 26.76 -10.42 21.57
C ALA A 18 26.25 -10.77 20.17
N ALA A 19 25.21 -11.58 20.11
CA ALA A 19 24.40 -11.74 18.91
C ALA A 19 23.86 -10.34 18.58
N THR A 20 24.54 -9.61 17.71
CA THR A 20 23.98 -8.52 16.97
C THR A 20 22.85 -9.11 16.16
N LEU A 21 21.66 -9.15 16.75
CA LEU A 21 20.40 -9.16 16.01
C LEU A 21 20.43 -7.88 15.19
N SER A 22 21.15 -7.93 14.07
CA SER A 22 20.92 -7.03 12.96
C SER A 22 19.45 -7.13 12.72
N GLY A 23 18.71 -6.10 13.13
CA GLY A 23 17.33 -5.93 12.77
C GLY A 23 17.25 -6.04 11.26
N ALA A 24 17.00 -7.24 10.76
CA ALA A 24 16.30 -7.37 9.52
C ALA A 24 15.05 -6.52 9.75
N ALA A 25 15.10 -5.26 9.36
CA ALA A 25 13.93 -4.44 9.18
C ALA A 25 13.02 -5.38 8.40
N PHE A 26 11.98 -5.86 9.09
CA PHE A 26 10.90 -6.58 8.45
C PHE A 26 10.49 -5.65 7.31
N ALA A 27 10.95 -5.94 6.11
CA ALA A 27 10.29 -5.47 4.91
C ALA A 27 8.90 -6.06 5.07
N GLN A 28 8.02 -5.29 5.72
CA GLN A 28 6.61 -5.62 5.84
C GLN A 28 6.20 -5.91 4.42
N ASP A 29 5.74 -7.12 4.21
CA ASP A 29 5.37 -7.68 2.92
C ASP A 29 4.27 -6.77 2.35
N ARG A 30 4.69 -5.69 1.69
CA ARG A 30 3.73 -4.75 1.08
C ARG A 30 2.99 -5.53 0.02
N PRO A 31 1.66 -5.50 0.04
CA PRO A 31 0.88 -6.23 -0.95
C PRO A 31 1.31 -5.78 -2.35
N ASP A 32 1.64 -6.74 -3.20
CA ASP A 32 2.04 -6.47 -4.59
C ASP A 32 0.85 -5.89 -5.38
N PRO A 33 0.95 -4.69 -5.97
CA PRO A 33 -0.12 -4.10 -6.77
C PRO A 33 -0.59 -4.98 -7.92
N PHE A 34 0.28 -5.84 -8.44
CA PHE A 34 0.01 -6.74 -9.56
C PHE A 34 -0.48 -8.13 -9.15
N THR A 35 -0.72 -8.35 -7.86
CA THR A 35 -1.37 -9.56 -7.35
C THR A 35 -2.78 -9.25 -6.87
N VAL A 36 -3.77 -9.88 -7.46
CA VAL A 36 -5.19 -9.77 -7.08
C VAL A 36 -5.58 -10.97 -6.24
N LYS A 37 -5.95 -10.71 -5.01
CA LYS A 37 -6.38 -11.72 -4.03
C LYS A 37 -7.91 -11.89 -4.02
N ASP A 38 -8.38 -12.88 -3.29
CA ASP A 38 -9.79 -13.13 -2.98
C ASP A 38 -10.69 -13.30 -4.21
N LEU A 39 -10.12 -13.97 -5.22
CA LEU A 39 -10.85 -14.35 -6.42
C LEU A 39 -11.61 -15.66 -6.15
N VAL A 40 -12.91 -15.56 -5.97
CA VAL A 40 -13.79 -16.72 -5.72
C VAL A 40 -14.01 -17.47 -7.03
N ILE A 41 -13.78 -18.78 -7.00
CA ILE A 41 -14.11 -19.73 -8.07
C ILE A 41 -15.32 -20.53 -7.60
N ASN A 42 -16.39 -20.51 -8.40
CA ASN A 42 -17.55 -21.39 -8.27
C ASN A 42 -17.86 -21.92 -9.67
N GLU A 43 -17.35 -23.09 -9.99
CA GLU A 43 -17.50 -23.68 -11.31
C GLU A 43 -18.08 -25.08 -11.25
N THR A 44 -18.88 -25.40 -12.25
CA THR A 44 -19.47 -26.73 -12.45
C THR A 44 -19.12 -27.20 -13.86
N SER A 45 -18.58 -28.42 -13.98
CA SER A 45 -18.35 -29.07 -15.26
C SER A 45 -19.09 -30.38 -15.33
N THR A 46 -19.72 -30.66 -16.47
CA THR A 46 -20.32 -31.98 -16.78
C THR A 46 -19.31 -32.96 -17.36
N VAL A 47 -18.09 -32.47 -17.69
CA VAL A 47 -17.05 -33.27 -18.36
C VAL A 47 -16.15 -33.98 -17.36
N SER A 48 -15.48 -33.20 -16.48
CA SER A 48 -14.55 -33.75 -15.51
C SER A 48 -14.21 -32.75 -14.40
N PRO A 49 -13.70 -33.22 -13.24
CA PRO A 49 -13.17 -32.34 -12.19
C PRO A 49 -12.04 -31.43 -12.70
N GLN A 50 -11.18 -31.95 -13.58
CA GLN A 50 -10.06 -31.19 -14.16
C GLN A 50 -10.55 -30.07 -15.06
N ASP A 51 -11.64 -30.29 -15.78
CA ASP A 51 -12.26 -29.28 -16.62
C ASP A 51 -12.86 -28.16 -15.77
N ALA A 52 -13.55 -28.47 -14.67
CA ALA A 52 -14.04 -27.46 -13.71
C ALA A 52 -12.89 -26.61 -13.17
N ILE A 53 -11.75 -27.22 -12.82
CA ILE A 53 -10.55 -26.48 -12.34
C ILE A 53 -10.01 -25.56 -13.44
N THR A 54 -9.89 -26.04 -14.66
CA THR A 54 -9.34 -25.29 -15.79
C THR A 54 -10.22 -24.09 -16.13
N GLN A 55 -11.52 -24.30 -16.25
CA GLN A 55 -12.49 -23.22 -16.51
C GLN A 55 -12.53 -22.22 -15.36
N GLY A 56 -12.59 -22.69 -14.11
CA GLY A 56 -12.62 -21.82 -12.93
C GLY A 56 -11.38 -20.95 -12.81
N ARG A 57 -10.20 -21.50 -13.08
CA ARG A 57 -8.95 -20.73 -13.10
C ARG A 57 -8.89 -19.72 -14.24
N ALA A 58 -9.37 -20.07 -15.43
CA ALA A 58 -9.43 -19.14 -16.55
C ALA A 58 -10.35 -17.94 -16.24
N LYS A 59 -11.54 -18.19 -15.73
CA LYS A 59 -12.48 -17.14 -15.31
C LYS A 59 -11.92 -16.29 -14.14
N ALA A 60 -11.26 -16.92 -13.17
CA ALA A 60 -10.63 -16.18 -12.07
C ALA A 60 -9.51 -15.27 -12.58
N LYS A 61 -8.72 -15.76 -13.53
CA LYS A 61 -7.64 -14.99 -14.17
C LYS A 61 -8.18 -13.76 -14.91
N GLU A 62 -9.28 -13.89 -15.64
CA GLU A 62 -9.92 -12.77 -16.35
C GLU A 62 -10.57 -11.78 -15.38
N ARG A 63 -11.32 -12.26 -14.37
CA ARG A 63 -11.86 -11.38 -13.30
C ARG A 63 -10.76 -10.65 -12.53
N GLY A 64 -9.64 -11.34 -12.26
CA GLY A 64 -8.47 -10.74 -11.64
C GLY A 64 -7.86 -9.64 -12.53
N ALA A 65 -7.78 -9.86 -13.85
CA ALA A 65 -7.32 -8.86 -14.80
C ALA A 65 -8.21 -7.62 -14.80
N GLN A 66 -9.53 -7.81 -14.80
CA GLN A 66 -10.49 -6.71 -14.68
C GLN A 66 -10.28 -5.89 -13.41
N ARG A 67 -10.17 -6.56 -12.25
CA ARG A 67 -9.88 -5.88 -10.96
C ARG A 67 -8.53 -5.20 -10.96
N LEU A 68 -7.52 -5.77 -11.63
CA LEU A 68 -6.20 -5.15 -11.74
C LEU A 68 -6.27 -3.85 -12.56
N ILE A 69 -6.95 -3.85 -13.70
CA ILE A 69 -7.17 -2.64 -14.50
C ILE A 69 -7.88 -1.58 -13.66
N GLU A 70 -8.94 -1.95 -12.95
CA GLU A 70 -9.69 -1.03 -12.08
C GLU A 70 -8.82 -0.48 -10.93
N ARG A 71 -7.97 -1.32 -10.34
CA ARG A 71 -7.02 -0.93 -9.30
C ARG A 71 -6.01 0.11 -9.79
N LEU A 72 -5.46 -0.08 -10.97
CA LEU A 72 -4.36 0.75 -11.47
C LEU A 72 -4.81 2.05 -12.14
N THR A 73 -6.08 2.16 -12.55
CA THR A 73 -6.56 3.26 -13.40
C THR A 73 -7.77 3.97 -12.80
N LEU A 74 -8.03 5.20 -13.21
CA LEU A 74 -9.28 5.89 -12.92
C LEU A 74 -10.37 5.52 -13.94
N PRO A 75 -11.68 5.56 -13.56
CA PRO A 75 -12.77 5.27 -14.48
C PRO A 75 -12.74 6.12 -15.75
N GLU A 76 -12.48 7.43 -15.61
CA GLU A 76 -12.41 8.38 -16.72
C GLU A 76 -11.29 8.04 -17.71
N ASP A 77 -10.11 7.61 -17.21
CA ASP A 77 -8.98 7.23 -18.06
C ASP A 77 -9.27 5.91 -18.80
N ARG A 78 -9.97 4.96 -18.16
CA ARG A 78 -10.40 3.71 -18.80
C ARG A 78 -11.40 3.95 -19.91
N ASN A 79 -12.38 4.83 -19.68
CA ASN A 79 -13.42 5.15 -20.66
C ASN A 79 -12.89 5.93 -21.87
N ALA A 80 -11.78 6.66 -21.67
CA ALA A 80 -11.10 7.38 -22.77
C ALA A 80 -10.15 6.49 -23.58
N ALA A 81 -9.91 5.25 -23.16
CA ALA A 81 -8.99 4.34 -23.84
C ALA A 81 -9.46 4.01 -25.26
N SER A 82 -8.55 4.13 -26.23
CA SER A 82 -8.81 3.76 -27.63
C SER A 82 -7.62 3.01 -28.22
N PRO A 83 -7.82 1.73 -28.59
CA PRO A 83 -9.01 0.90 -28.38
C PRO A 83 -9.31 0.61 -26.90
N PRO A 84 -10.54 0.19 -26.55
CA PRO A 84 -10.92 -0.12 -25.16
C PRO A 84 -10.02 -1.15 -24.50
N LEU A 85 -9.87 -1.08 -23.16
CA LEU A 85 -9.12 -2.07 -22.41
C LEU A 85 -9.83 -3.42 -22.39
N SER A 86 -9.08 -4.49 -22.58
CA SER A 86 -9.56 -5.87 -22.55
C SER A 86 -8.98 -6.63 -21.37
N ALA A 87 -9.86 -7.11 -20.50
CA ALA A 87 -9.47 -7.98 -19.39
C ALA A 87 -8.88 -9.31 -19.90
N ALA A 88 -9.34 -9.82 -21.03
CA ALA A 88 -8.81 -11.04 -21.64
C ALA A 88 -7.35 -10.88 -22.10
N GLU A 89 -6.99 -9.73 -22.70
CA GLU A 89 -5.61 -9.43 -23.07
C GLU A 89 -4.70 -9.33 -21.83
N VAL A 90 -5.14 -8.63 -20.78
CA VAL A 90 -4.39 -8.52 -19.52
C VAL A 90 -4.33 -9.86 -18.79
N ALA A 91 -5.37 -10.69 -18.89
CA ALA A 91 -5.35 -12.05 -18.36
C ALA A 91 -4.24 -12.90 -18.97
N ALA A 92 -3.87 -12.68 -20.24
CA ALA A 92 -2.75 -13.39 -20.87
C ALA A 92 -1.40 -13.10 -20.18
N PHE A 93 -1.27 -12.00 -19.44
CA PHE A 93 -0.07 -11.63 -18.68
C PHE A 93 0.01 -12.25 -17.29
N GLY A 94 -0.96 -13.08 -16.89
CA GLY A 94 -0.94 -13.79 -15.61
C GLY A 94 0.24 -14.75 -15.50
N THR A 95 1.00 -14.64 -14.41
CA THR A 95 2.24 -15.38 -14.14
C THR A 95 2.06 -16.55 -13.18
N GLY A 96 1.08 -16.47 -12.27
CA GLY A 96 0.86 -17.52 -11.27
C GLY A 96 -0.49 -17.41 -10.59
N VAL A 97 -1.01 -18.57 -10.17
CA VAL A 97 -2.22 -18.71 -9.33
C VAL A 97 -1.82 -19.38 -8.04
N ARG A 98 -2.18 -18.78 -6.92
CA ARG A 98 -2.00 -19.37 -5.59
C ARG A 98 -3.36 -19.59 -4.93
N THR A 99 -3.65 -20.82 -4.53
CA THR A 99 -4.85 -21.13 -3.76
C THR A 99 -4.72 -20.54 -2.35
N GLN A 100 -5.68 -19.73 -1.95
CA GLN A 100 -5.74 -19.09 -0.62
C GLN A 100 -6.59 -19.93 0.34
N VAL A 101 -7.68 -20.49 -0.15
CA VAL A 101 -8.55 -21.43 0.59
C VAL A 101 -8.58 -22.73 -0.17
N GLN A 102 -8.40 -23.83 0.56
CA GLN A 102 -8.36 -25.17 -0.02
C GLN A 102 -9.57 -25.44 -0.92
N ASP A 103 -9.32 -26.03 -2.07
CA ASP A 103 -10.33 -26.40 -3.04
C ASP A 103 -11.36 -27.36 -2.42
N LYS A 104 -12.64 -26.98 -2.43
CA LYS A 104 -13.75 -27.88 -2.12
C LYS A 104 -14.27 -28.44 -3.44
N ARG A 105 -14.21 -29.74 -3.57
CA ARG A 105 -14.68 -30.48 -4.75
C ARG A 105 -15.81 -31.40 -4.39
N SER A 106 -16.86 -31.41 -5.17
CA SER A 106 -17.99 -32.34 -5.00
C SER A 106 -18.45 -32.84 -6.38
N SER A 107 -18.99 -34.03 -6.39
CA SER A 107 -19.65 -34.61 -7.57
C SER A 107 -21.13 -34.77 -7.26
N THR A 108 -21.97 -34.32 -8.19
CA THR A 108 -23.42 -34.40 -8.12
C THR A 108 -23.97 -34.96 -9.41
N ALA A 109 -25.26 -35.23 -9.48
CA ALA A 109 -25.92 -35.60 -10.72
C ALA A 109 -25.81 -34.50 -11.82
N ALA A 110 -25.59 -33.23 -11.41
CA ALA A 110 -25.41 -32.11 -12.33
C ALA A 110 -23.95 -31.95 -12.81
N GLY A 111 -22.99 -32.72 -12.27
CA GLY A 111 -21.59 -32.67 -12.66
C GLY A 111 -20.62 -32.46 -11.49
N TYR A 112 -19.43 -32.02 -11.80
CA TYR A 112 -18.32 -31.80 -10.87
C TYR A 112 -18.26 -30.33 -10.48
N ASN A 113 -18.40 -30.05 -9.18
CA ASN A 113 -18.38 -28.68 -8.64
C ASN A 113 -17.01 -28.37 -8.04
N LEU A 114 -16.49 -27.19 -8.31
CA LEU A 114 -15.29 -26.61 -7.70
C LEU A 114 -15.65 -25.32 -6.98
N GLN A 115 -15.30 -25.22 -5.69
CA GLN A 115 -15.29 -23.97 -4.95
C GLN A 115 -13.88 -23.72 -4.43
N SER A 116 -13.33 -22.54 -4.71
CA SER A 116 -11.99 -22.16 -4.30
C SER A 116 -11.86 -20.66 -4.17
N VAL A 117 -10.88 -20.19 -3.41
CA VAL A 117 -10.46 -18.80 -3.37
C VAL A 117 -9.00 -18.73 -3.75
N VAL A 118 -8.68 -17.93 -4.75
CA VAL A 118 -7.32 -17.85 -5.30
C VAL A 118 -6.81 -16.43 -5.36
N ALA A 119 -5.48 -16.29 -5.35
CA ALA A 119 -4.78 -15.08 -5.73
C ALA A 119 -4.14 -15.28 -7.10
N GLN A 120 -4.26 -14.30 -7.97
CA GLN A 120 -3.69 -14.29 -9.31
C GLN A 120 -2.66 -13.17 -9.43
N SER A 121 -1.44 -13.51 -9.83
CA SER A 121 -0.37 -12.56 -10.10
C SER A 121 -0.24 -12.29 -11.61
N TYR A 122 0.16 -11.08 -11.96
CA TYR A 122 0.35 -10.63 -13.34
C TYR A 122 1.76 -10.08 -13.52
N ASN A 123 2.29 -10.18 -14.75
CA ASN A 123 3.59 -9.61 -15.09
C ASN A 123 3.50 -8.07 -15.10
N PRO A 124 4.20 -7.36 -14.21
CA PRO A 124 4.09 -5.91 -14.08
C PRO A 124 4.45 -5.16 -15.36
N ASP A 125 5.54 -5.56 -16.02
CA ASP A 125 6.05 -4.83 -17.19
C ASP A 125 5.12 -4.98 -18.40
N ARG A 126 4.55 -6.17 -18.58
CA ARG A 126 3.55 -6.39 -19.65
C ARG A 126 2.26 -5.61 -19.42
N VAL A 127 1.79 -5.55 -18.16
CA VAL A 127 0.59 -4.76 -17.82
C VAL A 127 0.84 -3.29 -18.08
N ARG A 128 2.00 -2.75 -17.65
CA ARG A 128 2.38 -1.36 -17.89
C ARG A 128 2.45 -1.03 -19.38
N GLN A 129 3.22 -1.83 -20.14
CA GLN A 129 3.35 -1.66 -21.57
C GLN A 129 1.99 -1.69 -22.27
N TYR A 130 1.09 -2.55 -21.82
CA TYR A 130 -0.27 -2.61 -22.33
C TYR A 130 -1.04 -1.30 -22.10
N LEU A 131 -1.06 -0.79 -20.83
CA LEU A 131 -1.74 0.46 -20.49
C LEU A 131 -1.14 1.66 -21.26
N GLU A 132 0.18 1.72 -21.37
CA GLU A 132 0.90 2.73 -22.15
C GLU A 132 0.55 2.67 -23.64
N SER A 133 0.50 1.48 -24.24
CA SER A 133 0.12 1.30 -25.64
C SER A 133 -1.31 1.77 -25.93
N ARG A 134 -2.19 1.72 -24.92
CA ARG A 134 -3.57 2.21 -24.97
C ARG A 134 -3.70 3.68 -24.55
N ARG A 135 -2.57 4.35 -24.21
CA ARG A 135 -2.51 5.73 -23.70
C ARG A 135 -3.35 5.96 -22.45
N VAL A 136 -3.49 4.93 -21.62
CA VAL A 136 -4.23 5.00 -20.36
C VAL A 136 -3.28 5.39 -19.25
N ALA A 137 -3.59 6.45 -18.56
CA ALA A 137 -2.86 6.87 -17.38
C ALA A 137 -3.13 5.90 -16.23
N TYR A 138 -2.08 5.50 -15.52
CA TYR A 138 -2.18 4.52 -14.43
C TYR A 138 -1.26 4.86 -13.27
N VAL A 139 -1.52 4.24 -12.12
CA VAL A 139 -0.66 4.30 -10.94
C VAL A 139 -0.45 2.89 -10.39
N ASP A 140 0.79 2.52 -10.16
CA ASP A 140 1.20 1.27 -9.49
C ASP A 140 2.08 1.55 -8.26
N ALA A 141 2.39 2.81 -8.00
CA ALA A 141 3.03 3.25 -6.78
C ALA A 141 2.06 3.20 -5.61
N GLN A 142 2.53 2.66 -4.49
CA GLN A 142 1.75 2.61 -3.26
C GLN A 142 1.98 3.89 -2.44
N ALA A 143 0.91 4.38 -1.81
CA ALA A 143 1.00 5.41 -0.79
C ALA A 143 1.84 4.96 0.41
N GLY A 144 2.30 5.90 1.20
CA GLY A 144 2.83 5.60 2.52
C GLY A 144 1.75 4.94 3.38
N LYS A 145 2.15 4.01 4.25
CA LYS A 145 1.22 3.35 5.18
C LYS A 145 0.59 4.38 6.12
N ALA A 146 -0.73 4.34 6.27
CA ALA A 146 -1.48 5.21 7.15
C ALA A 146 -2.00 4.46 8.38
N LEU A 147 -2.19 5.17 9.49
CA LEU A 147 -3.04 4.72 10.59
C LEU A 147 -4.47 5.17 10.26
N LEU A 148 -5.39 4.25 10.04
CA LEU A 148 -6.81 4.56 9.89
C LEU A 148 -7.47 4.62 11.28
N VAL A 149 -8.09 5.74 11.59
CA VAL A 149 -8.71 6.00 12.90
C VAL A 149 -10.22 6.12 12.72
N PRO A 150 -11.00 5.05 13.00
CA PRO A 150 -12.44 5.13 13.00
C PRO A 150 -12.91 6.03 14.14
N SER A 151 -13.68 7.06 13.85
CA SER A 151 -14.30 7.93 14.85
C SER A 151 -15.79 8.14 14.54
N VAL A 152 -16.56 8.60 15.49
CA VAL A 152 -17.97 8.84 15.30
C VAL A 152 -18.39 10.22 15.79
N GLY A 153 -19.46 10.72 15.15
CA GLY A 153 -20.21 11.90 15.59
C GLY A 153 -21.72 11.61 15.51
N GLY A 154 -22.51 12.41 16.19
CA GLY A 154 -23.98 12.50 16.01
C GLY A 154 -24.74 11.18 15.85
N GLY A 155 -24.94 10.38 16.90
CA GLY A 155 -25.91 9.28 16.91
C GLY A 155 -25.43 7.94 16.30
N ILE A 156 -24.17 7.81 15.93
CA ILE A 156 -23.57 6.55 15.50
C ILE A 156 -22.96 5.83 16.71
N ASN A 157 -23.22 4.52 16.82
CA ASN A 157 -22.54 3.68 17.82
C ASN A 157 -21.06 3.51 17.44
N PRO A 158 -20.11 3.89 18.31
CA PRO A 158 -18.68 3.79 18.01
C PRO A 158 -18.21 2.36 17.74
N ASN A 159 -18.76 1.38 18.46
CA ASN A 159 -18.37 -0.02 18.28
C ASN A 159 -18.84 -0.57 16.92
N ASP A 160 -20.03 -0.17 16.45
CA ASP A 160 -20.54 -0.61 15.16
C ASP A 160 -19.69 -0.05 14.01
N TRP A 161 -19.24 1.20 14.13
CA TRP A 161 -18.32 1.80 13.14
C TRP A 161 -16.92 1.19 13.20
N SER A 162 -16.35 1.04 14.39
CA SER A 162 -15.05 0.42 14.57
C SER A 162 -15.03 -1.02 14.04
N ALA A 163 -16.09 -1.78 14.23
CA ALA A 163 -16.22 -3.15 13.74
C ALA A 163 -16.17 -3.27 12.19
N GLN A 164 -16.48 -2.18 11.45
CA GLN A 164 -16.33 -2.20 9.99
C GLN A 164 -14.85 -2.27 9.55
N TRP A 165 -13.93 -1.82 10.41
CA TRP A 165 -12.51 -1.67 10.10
C TRP A 165 -11.62 -2.74 10.72
N THR A 166 -12.14 -3.48 11.68
CA THR A 166 -11.41 -4.50 12.43
C THR A 166 -11.95 -5.90 12.13
N GLU A 167 -11.09 -6.88 12.20
CA GLU A 167 -11.43 -8.29 12.07
C GLU A 167 -11.08 -9.02 13.36
N GLN A 168 -11.99 -9.87 13.86
CA GLN A 168 -11.70 -10.76 14.98
C GLN A 168 -10.91 -11.96 14.49
N VAL A 169 -9.67 -12.10 14.94
CA VAL A 169 -8.85 -13.27 14.69
C VAL A 169 -8.98 -14.20 15.90
N SER A 170 -9.72 -15.31 15.73
CA SER A 170 -9.76 -16.38 16.72
C SER A 170 -8.67 -17.40 16.44
N VAL A 171 -7.72 -17.53 17.36
CA VAL A 171 -6.78 -18.65 17.40
C VAL A 171 -7.28 -19.64 18.42
N ALA A 172 -7.39 -20.92 18.06
CA ALA A 172 -7.87 -21.96 18.97
C ALA A 172 -7.08 -21.96 20.29
N GLY A 173 -7.79 -21.80 21.41
CA GLY A 173 -7.21 -21.75 22.76
C GLY A 173 -6.68 -20.39 23.21
N GLN A 174 -6.84 -19.33 22.42
CA GLN A 174 -6.50 -17.97 22.82
C GLN A 174 -7.74 -17.06 22.77
N PRO A 175 -7.81 -15.99 23.62
CA PRO A 175 -8.87 -15.01 23.48
C PRO A 175 -8.79 -14.34 22.11
N ALA A 176 -9.95 -14.05 21.51
CA ALA A 176 -10.03 -13.35 20.24
C ALA A 176 -9.30 -12.01 20.33
N THR A 177 -8.32 -11.79 19.45
CA THR A 177 -7.64 -10.51 19.31
C THR A 177 -8.24 -9.77 18.12
N LEU A 178 -8.55 -8.49 18.30
CA LEU A 178 -8.92 -7.64 17.19
C LEU A 178 -7.67 -7.30 16.39
N LYS A 179 -7.69 -7.63 15.11
CA LYS A 179 -6.65 -7.24 14.15
C LYS A 179 -7.27 -6.29 13.13
N GLY A 180 -6.62 -5.19 12.84
CA GLY A 180 -7.03 -4.32 11.73
C GLY A 180 -7.08 -5.11 10.43
N LYS A 181 -8.08 -4.84 9.59
CA LYS A 181 -8.14 -5.40 8.23
C LYS A 181 -7.01 -4.77 7.41
N GLU A 182 -5.81 -5.37 7.52
CA GLU A 182 -4.69 -5.04 6.67
C GLU A 182 -5.10 -5.35 5.23
N ASP A 183 -4.71 -4.57 4.27
CA ASP A 183 -4.94 -4.80 2.83
C ASP A 183 -6.33 -4.50 2.28
N LEU A 184 -7.14 -3.66 2.92
CA LEU A 184 -8.39 -3.22 2.29
C LEU A 184 -8.12 -2.46 0.99
N THR A 185 -6.96 -1.81 0.88
CA THR A 185 -6.49 -1.21 -0.36
C THR A 185 -5.01 -1.52 -0.59
N VAL A 186 -4.69 -2.01 -1.77
CA VAL A 186 -3.31 -2.35 -2.14
C VAL A 186 -2.49 -1.09 -2.41
N LEU A 187 -3.11 -0.05 -2.97
CA LEU A 187 -2.43 1.20 -3.34
C LEU A 187 -2.34 2.19 -2.18
N THR A 188 -3.26 2.11 -1.21
CA THR A 188 -3.29 2.96 -0.02
C THR A 188 -3.31 2.11 1.24
N PRO A 189 -2.18 1.45 1.59
CA PRO A 189 -2.13 0.54 2.72
C PRO A 189 -2.36 1.28 4.03
N TYR A 190 -3.18 0.70 4.90
CA TYR A 190 -3.43 1.23 6.23
C TYR A 190 -3.55 0.13 7.28
N VAL A 191 -3.36 0.51 8.53
CA VAL A 191 -3.66 -0.28 9.72
C VAL A 191 -4.75 0.43 10.49
N ALA A 192 -5.83 -0.27 10.84
CA ALA A 192 -6.90 0.33 11.62
C ALA A 192 -6.49 0.47 13.09
N SER A 193 -6.75 1.65 13.69
CA SER A 193 -6.66 1.84 15.14
C SER A 193 -7.59 0.89 15.85
N MET A 194 -7.10 0.26 16.91
CA MET A 194 -7.89 -0.62 17.79
C MET A 194 -8.67 0.15 18.85
N GLN A 195 -8.38 1.44 18.98
CA GLN A 195 -9.06 2.32 19.92
C GLN A 195 -10.41 2.76 19.37
N VAL A 196 -11.42 2.77 20.23
CA VAL A 196 -12.76 3.27 19.89
C VAL A 196 -12.79 4.78 20.15
N TRP A 197 -12.99 5.57 19.10
CA TRP A 197 -12.99 7.02 19.15
C TRP A 197 -14.42 7.57 19.11
N THR A 198 -14.84 8.21 20.19
CA THR A 198 -16.16 8.87 20.31
C THR A 198 -16.15 10.36 19.96
N ARG A 199 -14.95 10.88 19.68
CA ARG A 199 -14.72 12.24 19.20
C ARG A 199 -13.70 12.22 18.08
N ARG A 200 -13.61 13.29 17.37
CA ARG A 200 -12.57 13.50 16.35
C ARG A 200 -11.21 13.66 17.05
N PRO A 201 -10.22 12.76 16.78
CA PRO A 201 -8.89 12.91 17.35
C PRO A 201 -8.10 14.00 16.63
N THR A 202 -7.12 14.55 17.32
CA THR A 202 -6.06 15.39 16.76
C THR A 202 -4.83 14.56 16.41
N PHE A 203 -3.87 15.13 15.70
CA PHE A 203 -2.60 14.45 15.41
C PHE A 203 -1.89 14.00 16.71
N THR A 204 -1.87 14.87 17.73
CA THR A 204 -1.23 14.57 19.02
C THR A 204 -1.89 13.38 19.74
N ASP A 205 -3.20 13.23 19.63
CA ASP A 205 -3.94 12.11 20.23
C ASP A 205 -3.48 10.75 19.67
N VAL A 206 -3.11 10.69 18.39
CA VAL A 206 -2.80 9.44 17.66
C VAL A 206 -1.32 9.26 17.33
N GLN A 207 -0.46 10.20 17.69
CA GLN A 207 0.96 10.19 17.36
C GLN A 207 1.68 8.91 17.82
N GLY A 208 1.37 8.44 19.02
CA GLY A 208 1.92 7.19 19.55
C GLY A 208 1.50 5.96 18.74
N GLU A 209 0.23 5.89 18.32
CA GLU A 209 -0.28 4.79 17.50
C GLU A 209 0.30 4.83 16.08
N ILE A 210 0.50 6.03 15.50
CA ILE A 210 1.16 6.19 14.19
C ILE A 210 2.54 5.53 14.21
N GLY A 211 3.34 5.84 15.24
CA GLY A 211 4.67 5.24 15.39
C GLY A 211 4.62 3.72 15.60
N ALA A 212 3.73 3.24 16.47
CA ALA A 212 3.55 1.80 16.72
C ALA A 212 3.08 1.03 15.47
N ALA A 213 2.24 1.64 14.64
CA ALA A 213 1.77 1.06 13.39
C ALA A 213 2.82 1.09 12.26
N GLY A 214 3.96 1.77 12.45
CA GLY A 214 4.93 2.05 11.38
C GLY A 214 4.30 2.88 10.25
N ALA A 215 3.32 3.72 10.59
CA ALA A 215 2.66 4.63 9.66
C ALA A 215 3.38 5.98 9.65
N ASN A 216 3.13 6.79 8.64
CA ASN A 216 3.70 8.13 8.52
C ASN A 216 2.68 9.26 8.73
N HIS A 217 1.39 8.94 8.78
CA HIS A 217 0.28 9.85 9.06
C HIS A 217 -0.94 9.05 9.53
N ALA A 218 -1.99 9.74 9.97
CA ALA A 218 -3.26 9.12 10.28
C ALA A 218 -4.37 9.65 9.38
N ILE A 219 -5.32 8.79 9.06
CA ILE A 219 -6.56 9.13 8.35
C ILE A 219 -7.72 8.88 9.28
N VAL A 220 -8.42 9.94 9.67
CA VAL A 220 -9.66 9.81 10.45
C VAL A 220 -10.82 9.55 9.51
N ALA A 221 -11.48 8.42 9.73
CA ALA A 221 -12.75 8.08 9.08
C ALA A 221 -13.88 8.29 10.09
N GLU A 222 -14.48 9.49 10.07
CA GLU A 222 -15.58 9.83 10.99
C GLU A 222 -16.91 9.49 10.34
N ALA A 223 -17.70 8.59 10.95
CA ALA A 223 -19.10 8.39 10.59
C ALA A 223 -20.01 9.24 11.49
N TYR A 224 -21.03 9.87 10.91
CA TYR A 224 -22.03 10.63 11.67
C TYR A 224 -23.41 10.57 11.03
N SER A 225 -24.44 10.78 11.85
CA SER A 225 -25.82 10.86 11.38
C SER A 225 -26.28 12.31 11.33
N GLN A 226 -26.93 12.69 10.23
CA GLN A 226 -27.55 13.99 10.06
C GLN A 226 -28.90 13.81 9.36
N GLY A 227 -29.98 14.25 9.99
CA GLY A 227 -31.34 14.08 9.44
C GLY A 227 -31.75 12.60 9.24
N GLY A 228 -31.21 11.69 10.05
CA GLY A 228 -31.48 10.24 9.93
C GLY A 228 -30.67 9.54 8.83
N GLN A 229 -29.83 10.26 8.12
CA GLN A 229 -28.95 9.71 7.08
C GLN A 229 -27.51 9.60 7.57
N ILE A 230 -26.78 8.62 7.07
CA ILE A 230 -25.36 8.37 7.42
C ILE A 230 -24.45 9.07 6.43
N TYR A 231 -23.48 9.80 6.96
CA TYR A 231 -22.41 10.44 6.24
C TYR A 231 -21.07 9.97 6.77
N ALA A 232 -20.01 10.11 5.97
CA ALA A 232 -18.65 9.94 6.42
C ALA A 232 -17.84 11.20 6.12
N ARG A 233 -16.86 11.47 6.99
CA ARG A 233 -15.85 12.52 6.79
C ARG A 233 -14.47 11.91 6.87
N ILE A 234 -13.63 12.26 5.92
CA ILE A 234 -12.26 11.79 5.78
C ILE A 234 -11.32 12.95 6.07
N ILE A 235 -10.44 12.81 7.07
CA ILE A 235 -9.48 13.84 7.47
C ILE A 235 -8.09 13.23 7.47
N ASP A 236 -7.14 13.85 6.75
CA ASP A 236 -5.73 13.45 6.76
C ASP A 236 -5.00 14.25 7.85
N LEU A 237 -4.59 13.56 8.91
CA LEU A 237 -3.84 14.14 10.03
C LEU A 237 -2.35 13.96 9.80
N ARG A 238 -1.68 15.08 9.54
CA ARG A 238 -0.22 15.17 9.43
C ARG A 238 0.34 16.13 10.46
N THR A 239 1.63 15.98 10.78
CA THR A 239 2.32 16.95 11.63
C THR A 239 2.19 18.36 11.05
N GLY A 240 1.70 19.31 11.84
CA GLY A 240 1.56 20.71 11.43
C GLY A 240 0.37 21.00 10.51
N ALA A 241 -0.45 20.02 10.15
CA ALA A 241 -1.69 20.28 9.41
C ALA A 241 -2.74 20.95 10.32
N SER A 242 -3.22 22.11 9.93
CA SER A 242 -4.27 22.86 10.65
C SER A 242 -5.68 22.60 10.09
N ASP A 243 -5.79 22.06 8.88
CA ASP A 243 -7.09 21.79 8.25
C ASP A 243 -7.63 20.43 8.73
N THR A 244 -8.67 20.50 9.56
CA THR A 244 -9.44 19.36 10.07
C THR A 244 -10.86 19.33 9.51
N SER A 245 -11.18 20.16 8.50
CA SER A 245 -12.52 20.19 7.89
C SER A 245 -12.86 18.88 7.19
N GLY A 246 -11.88 18.30 6.53
CA GLY A 246 -11.99 17.01 5.86
C GLY A 246 -12.95 17.01 4.65
N ASN A 247 -12.92 15.91 3.90
CA ASN A 247 -13.85 15.64 2.81
C ASN A 247 -15.08 14.90 3.31
N VAL A 248 -16.29 15.43 3.05
CA VAL A 248 -17.57 14.83 3.45
C VAL A 248 -18.17 14.11 2.27
N ILE A 249 -18.57 12.86 2.50
CA ILE A 249 -19.21 11.99 1.52
C ILE A 249 -20.49 11.38 2.09
N GLY A 250 -21.45 11.08 1.22
CA GLY A 250 -22.78 10.55 1.60
C GLY A 250 -23.91 11.33 0.93
N PRO A 251 -25.16 11.05 1.28
CA PRO A 251 -25.64 10.11 2.32
C PRO A 251 -25.52 8.62 1.91
N PHE A 252 -25.48 7.76 2.92
CA PHE A 252 -25.34 6.31 2.75
C PHE A 252 -26.49 5.55 3.41
N SER A 253 -26.81 4.36 2.88
CA SER A 253 -27.85 3.47 3.41
C SER A 253 -27.41 2.69 4.67
N GLY A 254 -26.12 2.65 4.98
CA GLY A 254 -25.59 1.94 6.15
C GLY A 254 -24.10 2.11 6.33
N LEU A 255 -23.58 1.69 7.51
CA LEU A 255 -22.17 1.83 7.86
C LEU A 255 -21.24 1.03 6.95
N ALA A 256 -21.65 -0.16 6.52
CA ALA A 256 -20.87 -0.98 5.59
C ALA A 256 -20.66 -0.27 4.25
N VAL A 257 -21.72 0.34 3.70
CA VAL A 257 -21.64 1.13 2.46
C VAL A 257 -20.78 2.38 2.67
N ALA A 258 -20.94 3.06 3.82
CA ALA A 258 -20.10 4.21 4.17
C ALA A 258 -18.63 3.85 4.19
N LYS A 259 -18.26 2.71 4.81
CA LYS A 259 -16.89 2.20 4.86
C LYS A 259 -16.32 1.93 3.46
N GLU A 260 -17.09 1.24 2.61
CA GLU A 260 -16.66 0.97 1.23
C GLU A 260 -16.39 2.26 0.46
N LYS A 261 -17.27 3.26 0.61
CA LYS A 261 -17.11 4.57 -0.05
C LYS A 261 -15.95 5.39 0.50
N VAL A 262 -15.64 5.29 1.79
CA VAL A 262 -14.42 5.90 2.35
C VAL A 262 -13.18 5.27 1.70
N VAL A 263 -13.14 3.95 1.58
CA VAL A 263 -12.01 3.23 0.93
C VAL A 263 -11.88 3.64 -0.54
N GLU A 264 -12.98 3.65 -1.29
CA GLU A 264 -12.98 4.09 -2.69
C GLU A 264 -12.45 5.53 -2.84
N GLU A 265 -12.84 6.43 -1.95
CA GLU A 265 -12.42 7.83 -2.00
C GLU A 265 -10.92 7.98 -1.67
N LEU A 266 -10.40 7.22 -0.71
CA LEU A 266 -8.96 7.20 -0.41
C LEU A 266 -8.15 6.71 -1.61
N GLU A 267 -8.59 5.63 -2.25
CA GLU A 267 -7.94 5.13 -3.47
C GLU A 267 -8.03 6.14 -4.62
N ARG A 268 -9.19 6.75 -4.81
CA ARG A 268 -9.40 7.74 -5.85
C ARG A 268 -8.52 8.97 -5.65
N ALA A 269 -8.46 9.48 -4.42
CA ALA A 269 -7.60 10.61 -4.08
C ALA A 269 -6.13 10.32 -4.37
N TRP A 270 -5.64 9.13 -3.97
CA TRP A 270 -4.29 8.68 -4.27
C TRP A 270 -4.03 8.56 -5.77
N LYS A 271 -4.91 7.91 -6.51
CA LYS A 271 -4.81 7.79 -7.98
C LYS A 271 -4.77 9.16 -8.65
N THR A 272 -5.69 10.06 -8.27
CA THR A 272 -5.75 11.42 -8.83
C THR A 272 -4.47 12.21 -8.57
N GLN A 273 -3.87 12.04 -7.39
CA GLN A 273 -2.62 12.68 -7.02
C GLN A 273 -1.41 12.06 -7.73
N SER A 274 -1.41 10.73 -7.90
CA SER A 274 -0.23 9.97 -8.33
C SER A 274 -0.22 9.63 -9.82
N ILE A 275 -1.37 9.64 -10.50
CA ILE A 275 -1.44 9.46 -11.94
C ILE A 275 -0.74 10.62 -12.65
N VAL A 276 0.30 10.27 -13.38
CA VAL A 276 1.02 11.21 -14.23
C VAL A 276 0.34 11.26 -15.58
N ARG A 277 -0.44 12.30 -15.81
CA ARG A 277 -0.94 12.62 -17.15
C ARG A 277 0.18 13.33 -17.91
N THR A 278 0.92 12.55 -18.69
CA THR A 278 2.09 13.04 -19.45
C THR A 278 1.69 14.04 -20.50
N SER A 279 1.85 15.31 -20.20
CA SER A 279 1.83 16.40 -21.20
C SER A 279 3.13 17.19 -21.23
N GLY A 280 4.23 16.67 -20.67
CA GLY A 280 5.54 17.31 -20.73
C GLY A 280 6.61 16.59 -19.93
N SER A 281 7.83 16.64 -20.41
CA SER A 281 9.03 16.31 -19.65
C SER A 281 9.63 17.59 -19.10
N ASN A 282 9.77 17.67 -17.79
CA ASN A 282 10.44 18.80 -17.12
C ASN A 282 11.89 18.41 -16.84
N SER A 283 12.83 19.31 -17.15
CA SER A 283 14.24 19.10 -16.79
C SER A 283 14.55 19.79 -15.46
N VAL A 284 15.29 19.13 -14.60
CA VAL A 284 15.71 19.60 -13.29
C VAL A 284 17.22 19.44 -13.14
N GLN A 285 17.83 20.46 -12.56
CA GLN A 285 19.13 20.38 -11.90
C GLN A 285 18.91 20.44 -10.40
N ALA A 286 19.43 19.47 -9.66
CA ALA A 286 19.26 19.39 -8.22
C ALA A 286 20.57 19.11 -7.53
N VAL A 287 20.72 19.63 -6.32
CA VAL A 287 21.84 19.35 -5.43
C VAL A 287 21.44 18.29 -4.43
N ALA A 288 22.07 17.15 -4.46
CA ALA A 288 21.93 16.11 -3.44
C ALA A 288 22.93 16.37 -2.31
N THR A 289 22.42 16.55 -1.08
CA THR A 289 23.25 16.72 0.12
C THR A 289 23.20 15.45 0.96
N PHE A 290 24.35 14.97 1.42
CA PHE A 290 24.49 13.75 2.20
C PHE A 290 25.71 13.83 3.13
N ARG A 291 25.68 13.07 4.22
CA ARG A 291 26.75 13.02 5.24
C ARG A 291 27.81 11.97 4.93
N ASP A 292 27.40 10.93 4.22
CA ASP A 292 28.27 9.81 3.87
C ASP A 292 27.84 9.15 2.56
N LEU A 293 28.67 8.25 2.06
CA LEU A 293 28.42 7.52 0.82
C LEU A 293 27.18 6.61 0.91
N GLY A 294 26.84 6.12 2.11
CA GLY A 294 25.63 5.30 2.30
C GLY A 294 24.34 6.10 2.07
N GLU A 295 24.30 7.36 2.49
CA GLU A 295 23.19 8.28 2.20
C GLU A 295 23.13 8.59 0.70
N TRP A 296 24.27 8.81 0.04
CA TRP A 296 24.31 8.98 -1.41
C TRP A 296 23.73 7.77 -2.16
N VAL A 297 24.11 6.56 -1.76
CA VAL A 297 23.58 5.33 -2.37
C VAL A 297 22.06 5.24 -2.20
N LYS A 298 21.50 5.65 -1.06
CA LYS A 298 20.05 5.70 -0.82
C LYS A 298 19.36 6.72 -1.75
N ILE A 299 19.90 7.94 -1.85
CA ILE A 299 19.37 8.97 -2.74
C ILE A 299 19.38 8.46 -4.18
N ARG A 300 20.52 7.97 -4.65
CA ARG A 300 20.66 7.44 -6.01
C ARG A 300 19.68 6.31 -6.29
N LYS A 301 19.56 5.34 -5.37
CA LYS A 301 18.60 4.25 -5.49
C LYS A 301 17.15 4.75 -5.55
N GLY A 302 16.81 5.79 -4.79
CA GLY A 302 15.51 6.44 -4.85
C GLY A 302 15.23 7.07 -6.21
N LEU A 303 16.22 7.77 -6.79
CA LEU A 303 16.13 8.39 -8.11
C LEU A 303 16.04 7.32 -9.22
N ASP A 304 16.95 6.34 -9.23
CA ASP A 304 16.97 5.25 -10.22
C ASP A 304 15.67 4.39 -10.17
N GLY A 305 15.09 4.26 -8.98
CA GLY A 305 13.84 3.53 -8.78
C GLY A 305 12.57 4.32 -9.16
N SER A 306 12.66 5.64 -9.37
CA SER A 306 11.52 6.46 -9.74
C SER A 306 11.24 6.33 -11.24
N ARG A 307 10.00 6.01 -11.58
CA ARG A 307 9.55 5.95 -12.98
C ARG A 307 9.21 7.30 -13.58
N LEU A 308 9.06 8.28 -12.72
CA LEU A 308 8.88 9.65 -13.16
C LEU A 308 10.17 10.23 -13.71
N ILE A 309 11.33 9.68 -13.33
CA ILE A 309 12.65 10.18 -13.69
C ILE A 309 13.19 9.42 -14.91
N SER A 310 13.78 10.18 -15.82
CA SER A 310 14.50 9.69 -16.97
C SER A 310 15.76 10.51 -17.21
N GLY A 311 16.77 9.91 -17.82
CA GLY A 311 17.98 10.62 -18.20
C GLY A 311 18.80 11.14 -17.01
N LEU A 312 18.79 10.44 -15.86
CA LEU A 312 19.58 10.81 -14.69
C LEU A 312 21.08 10.85 -15.02
N LYS A 313 21.70 12.00 -14.78
CA LYS A 313 23.14 12.24 -14.90
C LYS A 313 23.67 12.78 -13.58
N ILE A 314 24.87 12.37 -13.25
CA ILE A 314 25.65 12.93 -12.14
C ILE A 314 26.63 13.90 -12.78
N ASP A 315 26.40 15.19 -12.59
CA ASP A 315 27.22 16.26 -13.21
C ASP A 315 28.49 16.52 -12.38
N ALA A 316 28.39 16.42 -11.04
CA ALA A 316 29.50 16.51 -10.12
C ALA A 316 29.24 15.65 -8.88
N LEU A 317 30.32 15.13 -8.26
CA LEU A 317 30.25 14.37 -7.02
C LEU A 317 31.42 14.79 -6.11
N SER A 318 31.09 15.12 -4.86
CA SER A 318 32.03 15.47 -3.79
C SER A 318 31.77 14.61 -2.54
N GLN A 319 32.55 14.83 -1.48
CA GLN A 319 32.33 14.13 -0.20
C GLN A 319 31.02 14.54 0.52
N ALA A 320 30.50 15.73 0.26
CA ALA A 320 29.36 16.30 0.97
C ALA A 320 28.12 16.51 0.08
N GLY A 321 28.21 16.25 -1.22
CA GLY A 321 27.10 16.50 -2.14
C GLY A 321 27.37 16.05 -3.55
N ALA A 322 26.30 15.98 -4.34
CA ALA A 322 26.35 15.70 -5.77
C ALA A 322 25.40 16.63 -6.52
N ASP A 323 25.86 17.14 -7.65
CA ASP A 323 25.03 17.82 -8.62
C ASP A 323 24.47 16.78 -9.59
N VAL A 324 23.16 16.74 -9.71
CA VAL A 324 22.48 15.79 -10.58
C VAL A 324 21.53 16.52 -11.51
N SER A 325 21.44 16.06 -12.73
CA SER A 325 20.44 16.51 -13.70
C SER A 325 19.61 15.34 -14.19
N PHE A 326 18.32 15.58 -14.36
CA PHE A 326 17.40 14.57 -14.87
C PHE A 326 16.15 15.22 -15.46
N SER A 327 15.44 14.46 -16.27
CA SER A 327 14.10 14.82 -16.73
C SER A 327 13.06 14.03 -15.96
N TYR A 328 11.91 14.64 -15.70
CA TYR A 328 10.82 13.94 -15.03
C TYR A 328 9.46 14.25 -15.69
N ALA A 329 8.57 13.27 -15.60
CA ALA A 329 7.19 13.40 -16.04
C ALA A 329 6.29 13.85 -14.89
N GLY A 330 5.27 14.66 -15.20
CA GLY A 330 4.29 15.13 -14.23
C GLY A 330 4.66 16.46 -13.55
N ARG A 331 4.03 16.71 -12.39
CA ARG A 331 4.24 17.94 -11.61
C ARG A 331 5.31 17.75 -10.53
N PRO A 332 5.94 18.83 -10.06
CA PRO A 332 6.96 18.76 -9.00
C PRO A 332 6.46 18.11 -7.70
N ASP A 333 5.21 18.35 -7.32
CA ASP A 333 4.59 17.75 -6.13
C ASP A 333 4.42 16.23 -6.27
N GLN A 334 4.13 15.72 -7.47
CA GLN A 334 4.06 14.29 -7.76
C GLN A 334 5.45 13.64 -7.65
N LEU A 335 6.47 14.25 -8.23
CA LEU A 335 7.85 13.78 -8.09
C LEU A 335 8.29 13.78 -6.61
N SER A 336 7.98 14.85 -5.88
CA SER A 336 8.29 14.93 -4.44
C SER A 336 7.59 13.83 -3.64
N ALA A 337 6.33 13.51 -3.95
CA ALA A 337 5.59 12.43 -3.29
C ALA A 337 6.18 11.04 -3.62
N ASP A 338 6.52 10.78 -4.88
CA ASP A 338 7.14 9.51 -5.29
C ASP A 338 8.51 9.32 -4.65
N LEU A 339 9.37 10.32 -4.68
CA LEU A 339 10.70 10.26 -4.06
C LEU A 339 10.61 10.11 -2.53
N ARG A 340 9.65 10.78 -1.89
CA ARG A 340 9.40 10.62 -0.45
C ARG A 340 9.02 9.19 -0.09
N SER A 341 8.23 8.52 -0.90
CA SER A 341 7.88 7.11 -0.69
C SER A 341 9.09 6.17 -0.76
N ARG A 342 10.19 6.65 -1.38
CA ARG A 342 11.48 5.94 -1.55
C ARG A 342 12.53 6.39 -0.54
N GLY A 343 12.14 7.22 0.44
CA GLY A 343 13.05 7.70 1.49
C GLY A 343 13.90 8.89 1.07
N VAL A 344 13.52 9.61 0.00
CA VAL A 344 14.23 10.80 -0.48
C VAL A 344 13.33 12.03 -0.39
N SER A 345 13.80 13.09 0.25
CA SER A 345 13.18 14.42 0.21
C SER A 345 13.60 15.12 -1.07
N PHE A 346 12.63 15.69 -1.78
CA PHE A 346 12.84 16.56 -2.93
C PHE A 346 12.08 17.86 -2.70
N SER A 347 12.80 18.94 -2.57
CA SER A 347 12.23 20.26 -2.26
C SER A 347 12.88 21.35 -3.10
N GLY A 348 12.05 22.34 -3.52
CA GLY A 348 12.54 23.57 -4.15
C GLY A 348 12.78 24.63 -3.08
N ALA A 349 13.92 25.34 -3.16
CA ALA A 349 14.22 26.53 -2.39
C ALA A 349 14.65 27.65 -3.35
N ASP A 350 14.73 28.90 -2.86
CA ASP A 350 15.13 30.08 -3.63
C ASP A 350 16.57 29.95 -4.14
N GLY A 351 16.80 29.17 -5.17
CA GLY A 351 18.12 28.92 -5.74
C GLY A 351 18.29 27.53 -6.38
N GLY A 352 17.30 26.65 -6.31
CA GLY A 352 17.38 25.35 -6.95
C GLY A 352 16.64 24.23 -6.22
N TRP A 353 16.73 23.03 -6.77
CA TRP A 353 16.12 21.84 -6.21
C TRP A 353 17.14 21.10 -5.33
N MET A 354 16.68 20.59 -4.18
CA MET A 354 17.49 19.89 -3.21
C MET A 354 16.97 18.47 -2.99
N LEU A 355 17.91 17.52 -2.86
CA LEU A 355 17.68 16.11 -2.56
C LEU A 355 18.39 15.73 -1.26
N GLN A 356 17.66 15.06 -0.36
CA GLN A 356 18.20 14.59 0.92
C GLN A 356 17.56 13.26 1.31
N VAL A 357 18.24 12.46 2.13
CA VAL A 357 17.62 11.27 2.76
C VAL A 357 16.59 11.73 3.78
N LEU A 358 15.40 11.16 3.77
CA LEU A 358 14.42 11.33 4.84
C LEU A 358 14.93 10.65 6.11
N GLN A 359 14.95 11.41 7.20
CA GLN A 359 15.31 10.92 8.54
C GLN A 359 14.13 10.25 9.21
#